data_680f772bee45a7bff35b4c48374276a7
#
_entry.id   680f772bee45a7bff35b4c48374276a7
#
_cell.length_a   1.000
_cell.length_b   1.000
_cell.length_c   1.000
_cell.angle_alpha   90.00
_cell.angle_beta   90.00
_cell.angle_gamma   90.00
#
_symmetry.space_group_name_H-M   'P 1'
#
loop_
_entity.id
_entity.type
_entity.pdbx_description
1 polymer ?
#
loop_
_entity_poly.entity_id
_entity_poly.type
_entity_poly.pdbx_seq_one_letter_code
_entity_poly.pdbx_strand_id
1 'polypeptide(L)'
;MDKIYCDLMLFASGVIAVLAVMILGMKIPQKPEFSKFRKARTTLAASFITLSALNFVCYFTGYDSALDKLNTLIVASYQALLLTGTLLVFIRPDVVTKKWVWSQTAAITALSALLYAAMFLAPELYRPLFCGATVLLILQLIIYSIKFFRSLSDTLSEANDYYAEECAPRLSRIKAGFILMLAIGVMALCTLFTGPWFYIVFV
;
A
#
# COMPACT_ATOMS: atom_id res chain seq x y z
N MET A 1 10.14 -26.11 3.66
CA MET A 1 9.15 -25.03 3.82
C MET A 1 9.58 -23.77 3.08
N ASP A 2 10.83 -23.40 3.19
CA ASP A 2 11.37 -22.18 2.56
C ASP A 2 11.21 -22.16 1.04
N LYS A 3 11.31 -23.32 0.38
CA LYS A 3 11.13 -23.43 -1.08
C LYS A 3 9.69 -23.11 -1.51
N ILE A 4 8.68 -23.65 -0.81
CA ILE A 4 7.26 -23.40 -1.14
C ILE A 4 6.93 -21.93 -0.92
N TYR A 5 7.44 -21.32 0.14
CA TYR A 5 7.29 -19.91 0.42
C TYR A 5 7.93 -19.04 -0.68
N CYS A 6 9.16 -19.36 -1.08
CA CYS A 6 9.84 -18.65 -2.17
C CYS A 6 9.12 -18.80 -3.51
N ASP A 7 8.62 -19.98 -3.84
CA ASP A 7 7.86 -20.22 -5.08
C ASP A 7 6.54 -19.43 -5.09
N LEU A 8 5.85 -19.35 -3.95
CA LEU A 8 4.63 -18.53 -3.80
C LEU A 8 4.94 -17.03 -3.91
N MET A 9 6.04 -16.55 -3.32
CA MET A 9 6.48 -15.17 -3.48
C MET A 9 6.79 -14.83 -4.93
N LEU A 10 7.42 -15.74 -5.67
CA LEU A 10 7.70 -15.57 -7.09
C LEU A 10 6.40 -15.49 -7.91
N PHE A 11 5.44 -16.38 -7.63
CA PHE A 11 4.12 -16.36 -8.26
C PHE A 11 3.37 -15.05 -7.97
N ALA A 12 3.30 -14.65 -6.70
CA ALA A 12 2.68 -13.38 -6.28
C ALA A 12 3.35 -12.17 -6.95
N SER A 13 4.68 -12.18 -7.07
CA SER A 13 5.45 -11.17 -7.81
C SER A 13 5.01 -11.06 -9.26
N GLY A 14 4.82 -12.18 -9.96
CA GLY A 14 4.30 -12.21 -11.32
C GLY A 14 2.90 -11.61 -11.43
N VAL A 15 1.99 -11.97 -10.53
CA VAL A 15 0.62 -11.40 -10.48
C VAL A 15 0.67 -9.89 -10.26
N ILE A 16 1.49 -9.40 -9.33
CA ILE A 16 1.65 -7.97 -9.04
C ILE A 16 2.20 -7.23 -10.27
N ALA A 17 3.17 -7.82 -10.99
CA ALA A 17 3.70 -7.24 -12.23
C ALA A 17 2.61 -7.11 -13.31
N VAL A 18 1.79 -8.14 -13.50
CA VAL A 18 0.66 -8.10 -14.44
C VAL A 18 -0.34 -7.02 -14.06
N LEU A 19 -0.69 -6.91 -12.77
CA LEU A 19 -1.57 -5.84 -12.28
C LEU A 19 -0.98 -4.44 -12.55
N ALA A 20 0.32 -4.25 -12.38
CA ALA A 20 1.00 -2.99 -12.69
C ALA A 20 0.86 -2.64 -14.18
N VAL A 21 1.07 -3.61 -15.07
CA VAL A 21 0.92 -3.43 -16.53
C VAL A 21 -0.54 -3.09 -16.88
N MET A 22 -1.51 -3.79 -16.28
CA MET A 22 -2.94 -3.49 -16.48
C MET A 22 -3.29 -2.06 -16.04
N ILE A 23 -2.77 -1.59 -14.89
CA ILE A 23 -2.97 -0.23 -14.40
C ILE A 23 -2.36 0.79 -15.38
N LEU A 24 -1.17 0.54 -15.91
CA LEU A 24 -0.56 1.41 -16.93
C LEU A 24 -1.35 1.45 -18.22
N GLY A 25 -1.96 0.33 -18.62
CA GLY A 25 -2.81 0.21 -19.80
C GLY A 25 -4.15 0.97 -19.71
N MET A 26 -4.58 1.39 -18.52
CA MET A 26 -5.81 2.17 -18.36
C MET A 26 -5.70 3.51 -19.10
N LYS A 27 -6.59 3.74 -20.07
CA LYS A 27 -6.63 5.01 -20.83
C LYS A 27 -7.29 6.10 -20.00
N ILE A 28 -6.52 7.14 -19.65
CA ILE A 28 -7.02 8.34 -19.00
C ILE A 28 -6.91 9.51 -20.00
N PRO A 29 -7.98 10.30 -20.20
CA PRO A 29 -7.97 11.43 -21.13
C PRO A 29 -6.80 12.38 -20.89
N GLN A 30 -6.24 12.95 -21.99
CA GLN A 30 -5.08 13.83 -21.90
C GLN A 30 -5.41 15.26 -21.48
N LYS A 31 -6.67 15.56 -21.12
CA LYS A 31 -7.08 16.88 -20.64
C LYS A 31 -6.33 17.25 -19.34
N PRO A 32 -6.04 18.54 -19.12
CA PRO A 32 -5.31 19.01 -17.92
C PRO A 32 -6.00 18.66 -16.60
N GLU A 33 -7.32 18.64 -16.59
CA GLU A 33 -8.17 18.25 -15.45
C GLU A 33 -7.83 16.84 -14.90
N PHE A 34 -7.42 15.92 -15.78
CA PHE A 34 -7.07 14.53 -15.43
C PHE A 34 -5.57 14.34 -15.10
N SER A 35 -4.79 15.43 -14.94
CA SER A 35 -3.35 15.30 -14.67
C SER A 35 -3.05 14.61 -13.33
N LYS A 36 -3.84 14.87 -12.28
CA LYS A 36 -3.71 14.20 -10.98
C LYS A 36 -3.99 12.69 -11.09
N PHE A 37 -5.01 12.29 -11.85
CA PHE A 37 -5.35 10.89 -12.09
C PHE A 37 -4.25 10.14 -12.84
N ARG A 38 -3.66 10.77 -13.87
CA ARG A 38 -2.53 10.17 -14.61
C ARG A 38 -1.32 9.97 -13.70
N LYS A 39 -0.98 10.97 -12.86
CA LYS A 39 0.11 10.84 -11.89
C LYS A 39 -0.16 9.75 -10.88
N ALA A 40 -1.37 9.69 -10.29
CA ALA A 40 -1.77 8.67 -9.35
C ALA A 40 -1.66 7.26 -9.97
N ARG A 41 -2.14 7.07 -11.21
CA ARG A 41 -2.00 5.82 -11.97
C ARG A 41 -0.54 5.41 -12.13
N THR A 42 0.30 6.32 -12.62
CA THR A 42 1.73 6.03 -12.85
C THR A 42 2.47 5.72 -11.55
N THR A 43 2.19 6.48 -10.48
CA THR A 43 2.80 6.27 -9.17
C THR A 43 2.38 4.90 -8.59
N LEU A 44 1.11 4.55 -8.70
CA LEU A 44 0.61 3.25 -8.25
C LEU A 44 1.24 2.10 -9.03
N ALA A 45 1.28 2.19 -10.34
CA ALA A 45 1.91 1.17 -11.17
C ALA A 45 3.41 1.02 -10.88
N ALA A 46 4.13 2.14 -10.72
CA ALA A 46 5.53 2.14 -10.32
C ALA A 46 5.75 1.46 -8.97
N SER A 47 4.86 1.69 -7.98
CA SER A 47 4.95 1.01 -6.67
C SER A 47 4.78 -0.50 -6.78
N PHE A 48 3.84 -0.97 -7.60
CA PHE A 48 3.65 -2.40 -7.84
C PHE A 48 4.83 -3.05 -8.59
N ILE A 49 5.41 -2.34 -9.57
CA ILE A 49 6.63 -2.81 -10.26
C ILE A 49 7.78 -2.92 -9.27
N THR A 50 7.97 -1.92 -8.40
CA THR A 50 9.03 -1.94 -7.38
C THR A 50 8.82 -3.09 -6.39
N LEU A 51 7.58 -3.32 -5.93
CA LEU A 51 7.26 -4.44 -5.05
C LEU A 51 7.56 -5.78 -5.71
N SER A 52 7.12 -5.96 -6.95
CA SER A 52 7.39 -7.17 -7.73
C SER A 52 8.90 -7.41 -7.87
N ALA A 53 9.66 -6.35 -8.20
CA ALA A 53 11.11 -6.44 -8.32
C ALA A 53 11.80 -6.79 -7.00
N LEU A 54 11.37 -6.22 -5.87
CA LEU A 54 11.91 -6.56 -4.54
C LEU A 54 11.66 -8.03 -4.18
N ASN A 55 10.44 -8.52 -4.38
CA ASN A 55 10.11 -9.93 -4.14
C ASN A 55 10.95 -10.86 -5.04
N PHE A 56 11.17 -10.46 -6.28
CA PHE A 56 12.00 -11.20 -7.22
C PHE A 56 13.48 -11.25 -6.76
N VAL A 57 14.03 -10.14 -6.30
CA VAL A 57 15.39 -10.08 -5.74
C VAL A 57 15.49 -10.97 -4.50
N CYS A 58 14.53 -10.90 -3.57
CA CYS A 58 14.51 -11.75 -2.37
C CYS A 58 14.52 -13.25 -2.70
N TYR A 59 13.85 -13.65 -3.79
CA TYR A 59 13.88 -15.04 -4.25
C TYR A 59 15.31 -15.54 -4.56
N PHE A 60 16.15 -14.71 -5.18
CA PHE A 60 17.54 -15.08 -5.55
C PHE A 60 18.56 -14.90 -4.43
N THR A 61 18.32 -13.99 -3.48
CA THR A 61 19.27 -13.71 -2.38
C THR A 61 19.13 -14.66 -1.19
N GLY A 62 18.06 -15.45 -1.18
CA GLY A 62 17.73 -16.35 -0.07
C GLY A 62 16.85 -15.70 0.99
N TYR A 63 16.22 -16.57 1.79
CA TYR A 63 15.26 -16.16 2.80
C TYR A 63 15.96 -15.85 4.14
N ASP A 64 15.88 -14.59 4.58
CA ASP A 64 16.17 -14.15 5.95
C ASP A 64 14.87 -13.66 6.60
N SER A 65 14.41 -14.35 7.63
CA SER A 65 13.12 -14.08 8.25
C SER A 65 13.04 -12.70 8.93
N ALA A 66 14.15 -12.17 9.42
CA ALA A 66 14.18 -10.86 10.06
C ALA A 66 14.13 -9.74 9.02
N LEU A 67 14.90 -9.89 7.94
CA LEU A 67 14.93 -8.96 6.82
C LEU A 67 13.59 -8.96 6.07
N ASP A 68 12.98 -10.14 5.91
CA ASP A 68 11.67 -10.27 5.26
C ASP A 68 10.57 -9.55 6.04
N LYS A 69 10.52 -9.70 7.36
CA LYS A 69 9.59 -8.97 8.22
C LYS A 69 9.78 -7.46 8.14
N LEU A 70 11.04 -7.00 8.14
CA LEU A 70 11.37 -5.59 7.99
C LEU A 70 10.89 -5.05 6.64
N ASN A 71 11.20 -5.75 5.56
CA ASN A 71 10.76 -5.41 4.21
C ASN A 71 9.24 -5.37 4.11
N THR A 72 8.54 -6.36 4.67
CA THR A 72 7.07 -6.43 4.68
C THR A 72 6.47 -5.20 5.39
N LEU A 73 7.01 -4.81 6.54
CA LEU A 73 6.55 -3.63 7.28
C LEU A 73 6.71 -2.34 6.46
N ILE A 74 7.88 -2.15 5.86
CA ILE A 74 8.19 -0.96 5.05
C ILE A 74 7.30 -0.91 3.81
N VAL A 75 7.22 -2.01 3.08
CA VAL A 75 6.41 -2.12 1.87
C VAL A 75 4.93 -1.89 2.18
N ALA A 76 4.40 -2.47 3.26
CA ALA A 76 3.02 -2.27 3.69
C ALA A 76 2.72 -0.78 3.99
N SER A 77 3.67 -0.07 4.62
CA SER A 77 3.54 1.37 4.91
C SER A 77 3.50 2.21 3.64
N TYR A 78 4.37 1.94 2.67
CA TYR A 78 4.35 2.64 1.37
C TYR A 78 3.10 2.31 0.56
N GLN A 79 2.69 1.05 0.53
CA GLN A 79 1.49 0.65 -0.20
C GLN A 79 0.22 1.25 0.41
N ALA A 80 0.11 1.28 1.74
CA ALA A 80 -0.99 1.97 2.41
C ALA A 80 -1.08 3.44 1.99
N LEU A 81 0.05 4.16 1.92
CA LEU A 81 0.10 5.54 1.45
C LEU A 81 -0.34 5.66 -0.02
N LEU A 82 0.25 4.86 -0.91
CA LEU A 82 0.06 4.99 -2.35
C LEU A 82 -1.35 4.56 -2.79
N LEU A 83 -1.85 3.45 -2.25
CA LEU A 83 -3.19 2.96 -2.54
C LEU A 83 -4.26 3.92 -2.00
N THR A 84 -4.14 4.34 -0.73
CA THR A 84 -5.08 5.31 -0.15
C THR A 84 -5.03 6.64 -0.90
N GLY A 85 -3.83 7.15 -1.20
CA GLY A 85 -3.65 8.37 -1.97
C GLY A 85 -4.29 8.29 -3.35
N THR A 86 -4.11 7.17 -4.06
CA THR A 86 -4.72 6.94 -5.38
C THR A 86 -6.24 6.90 -5.30
N LEU A 87 -6.80 6.13 -4.35
CA LEU A 87 -8.26 6.04 -4.19
C LEU A 87 -8.87 7.37 -3.78
N LEU A 88 -8.19 8.15 -2.92
CA LEU A 88 -8.61 9.51 -2.57
C LEU A 88 -8.59 10.46 -3.77
N VAL A 89 -7.60 10.35 -4.68
CA VAL A 89 -7.58 11.14 -5.92
C VAL A 89 -8.79 10.82 -6.80
N PHE A 90 -9.25 9.57 -6.83
CA PHE A 90 -10.44 9.18 -7.59
C PHE A 90 -11.75 9.69 -7.00
N ILE A 91 -11.81 9.89 -5.68
CA ILE A 91 -13.00 10.42 -4.99
C ILE A 91 -12.96 11.95 -4.95
N ARG A 92 -11.88 12.50 -4.39
CA ARG A 92 -11.73 13.92 -4.10
C ARG A 92 -10.27 14.37 -4.28
N PRO A 93 -9.89 14.77 -5.52
CA PRO A 93 -8.49 15.06 -5.85
C PRO A 93 -7.88 16.22 -5.05
N ASP A 94 -8.70 17.09 -4.45
CA ASP A 94 -8.23 18.25 -3.69
C ASP A 94 -7.71 17.90 -2.29
N VAL A 95 -8.15 16.78 -1.73
CA VAL A 95 -7.71 16.28 -0.41
C VAL A 95 -6.28 15.77 -0.45
N VAL A 96 -5.80 15.34 -1.64
CA VAL A 96 -4.44 14.83 -1.82
C VAL A 96 -3.51 15.96 -2.27
N THR A 97 -2.89 16.61 -1.30
CA THR A 97 -1.91 17.67 -1.57
C THR A 97 -0.51 17.10 -1.73
N LYS A 98 0.34 17.77 -2.55
CA LYS A 98 1.75 17.39 -2.69
C LYS A 98 2.47 17.39 -1.34
N LYS A 99 2.19 18.38 -0.49
CA LYS A 99 2.80 18.51 0.84
C LYS A 99 2.47 17.31 1.72
N TRP A 100 1.23 16.83 1.70
CA TRP A 100 0.82 15.65 2.44
C TRP A 100 1.56 14.39 1.98
N VAL A 101 1.62 14.14 0.65
CA VAL A 101 2.31 12.96 0.10
C VAL A 101 3.80 13.00 0.46
N TRP A 102 4.47 14.13 0.25
CA TRP A 102 5.90 14.28 0.55
C TRP A 102 6.22 14.12 2.03
N SER A 103 5.40 14.69 2.92
CA SER A 103 5.56 14.55 4.37
C SER A 103 5.44 13.08 4.80
N GLN A 104 4.44 12.37 4.32
CA GLN A 104 4.25 10.95 4.63
C GLN A 104 5.39 10.08 4.06
N THR A 105 5.77 10.33 2.80
CA THR A 105 6.89 9.62 2.17
C THR A 105 8.19 9.85 2.95
N ALA A 106 8.50 11.09 3.32
CA ALA A 106 9.70 11.42 4.09
C ALA A 106 9.70 10.73 5.47
N ALA A 107 8.55 10.72 6.17
CA ALA A 107 8.42 10.04 7.46
C ALA A 107 8.65 8.52 7.35
N ILE A 108 8.04 7.86 6.36
CA ILE A 108 8.22 6.42 6.11
C ILE A 108 9.68 6.14 5.74
N THR A 109 10.29 6.95 4.87
CA THR A 109 11.70 6.77 4.47
C THR A 109 12.65 6.92 5.66
N ALA A 110 12.44 7.95 6.50
CA ALA A 110 13.26 8.15 7.70
C ALA A 110 13.13 6.99 8.69
N LEU A 111 11.90 6.52 8.93
CA LEU A 111 11.64 5.35 9.76
C LEU A 111 12.29 4.09 9.20
N SER A 112 12.21 3.88 7.89
CA SER A 112 12.83 2.74 7.20
C SER A 112 14.35 2.77 7.34
N ALA A 113 14.97 3.92 7.11
CA ALA A 113 16.41 4.09 7.28
C ALA A 113 16.86 3.83 8.72
N LEU A 114 16.10 4.31 9.72
CA LEU A 114 16.34 4.06 11.13
C LEU A 114 16.26 2.57 11.48
N LEU A 115 15.25 1.86 10.96
CA LEU A 115 15.06 0.44 11.21
C LEU A 115 16.19 -0.40 10.59
N TYR A 116 16.61 -0.09 9.36
CA TYR A 116 17.76 -0.75 8.75
C TYR A 116 19.05 -0.46 9.52
N ALA A 117 19.29 0.80 9.90
CA ALA A 117 20.45 1.17 10.71
C ALA A 117 20.47 0.42 12.05
N ALA A 118 19.32 0.34 12.74
CA ALA A 118 19.20 -0.41 13.99
C ALA A 118 19.47 -1.91 13.80
N MET A 119 18.95 -2.50 12.72
CA MET A 119 19.14 -3.93 12.43
C MET A 119 20.62 -4.29 12.26
N PHE A 120 21.42 -3.44 11.57
CA PHE A 120 22.81 -3.74 11.27
C PHE A 120 23.82 -3.17 12.29
N LEU A 121 23.52 -2.02 12.91
CA LEU A 121 24.47 -1.33 13.78
C LEU A 121 24.15 -1.49 15.28
N ALA A 122 22.89 -1.71 15.65
CA ALA A 122 22.44 -1.79 17.03
C ALA A 122 21.31 -2.83 17.20
N PRO A 123 21.60 -4.13 17.12
CA PRO A 123 20.57 -5.20 17.14
C PRO A 123 19.71 -5.19 18.41
N GLU A 124 20.24 -4.69 19.53
CA GLU A 124 19.50 -4.56 20.80
C GLU A 124 18.35 -3.57 20.71
N LEU A 125 18.52 -2.49 19.92
CA LEU A 125 17.52 -1.47 19.69
C LEU A 125 16.52 -1.85 18.58
N TYR A 126 16.87 -2.80 17.73
CA TYR A 126 16.04 -3.21 16.61
C TYR A 126 14.65 -3.68 17.05
N ARG A 127 14.59 -4.58 18.04
CA ARG A 127 13.33 -5.18 18.52
C ARG A 127 12.32 -4.15 19.02
N PRO A 128 12.67 -3.23 19.94
CA PRO A 128 11.73 -2.20 20.39
C PRO A 128 11.35 -1.20 19.28
N LEU A 129 12.29 -0.84 18.41
CA LEU A 129 12.01 0.03 17.26
C LEU A 129 11.06 -0.64 16.25
N PHE A 130 11.24 -1.92 15.97
CA PHE A 130 10.36 -2.68 15.10
C PHE A 130 8.93 -2.77 15.67
N CYS A 131 8.77 -3.01 16.97
CA CYS A 131 7.48 -2.97 17.64
C CYS A 131 6.83 -1.58 17.54
N GLY A 132 7.58 -0.53 17.78
CA GLY A 132 7.13 0.86 17.65
C GLY A 132 6.68 1.18 16.21
N ALA A 133 7.46 0.76 15.22
CA ALA A 133 7.12 0.93 13.80
C ALA A 133 5.86 0.16 13.39
N THR A 134 5.65 -1.03 13.95
CA THR A 134 4.41 -1.79 13.73
C THR A 134 3.19 -1.06 14.29
N VAL A 135 3.31 -0.47 15.48
CA VAL A 135 2.24 0.37 16.04
C VAL A 135 1.97 1.59 15.16
N LEU A 136 3.02 2.22 14.62
CA LEU A 136 2.88 3.35 13.69
C LEU A 136 2.18 2.93 12.39
N LEU A 137 2.43 1.75 11.86
CA LEU A 137 1.70 1.22 10.70
C LEU A 137 0.21 1.02 11.02
N ILE A 138 -0.13 0.49 12.20
CA ILE A 138 -1.52 0.35 12.64
C ILE A 138 -2.20 1.72 12.70
N LEU A 139 -1.56 2.70 13.33
CA LEU A 139 -2.07 4.08 13.40
C LEU A 139 -2.24 4.70 12.02
N GLN A 140 -1.28 4.46 11.11
CA GLN A 140 -1.35 4.90 9.71
C GLN A 140 -2.58 4.34 9.00
N LEU A 141 -2.85 3.03 9.13
CA LEU A 141 -4.03 2.39 8.53
C LEU A 141 -5.33 2.98 9.10
N ILE A 142 -5.40 3.21 10.40
CA ILE A 142 -6.57 3.82 11.06
C ILE A 142 -6.80 5.24 10.52
N ILE A 143 -5.76 6.09 10.52
CA ILE A 143 -5.85 7.49 10.04
C ILE A 143 -6.27 7.53 8.58
N TYR A 144 -5.71 6.66 7.74
CA TYR A 144 -6.04 6.60 6.32
C TYR A 144 -7.47 6.11 6.10
N SER A 145 -7.94 5.16 6.92
CA SER A 145 -9.33 4.69 6.88
C SER A 145 -10.31 5.81 7.25
N ILE A 146 -10.05 6.53 8.33
CA ILE A 146 -10.88 7.68 8.73
C ILE A 146 -10.91 8.74 7.61
N LYS A 147 -9.75 9.08 7.06
CA LYS A 147 -9.65 10.08 5.98
C LYS A 147 -10.40 9.63 4.73
N PHE A 148 -10.29 8.35 4.36
CA PHE A 148 -10.99 7.78 3.22
C PHE A 148 -12.51 7.81 3.41
N PHE A 149 -13.01 7.28 4.53
CA PHE A 149 -14.46 7.21 4.76
C PHE A 149 -15.10 8.59 4.92
N ARG A 150 -14.41 9.56 5.53
CA ARG A 150 -14.89 10.96 5.55
C ARG A 150 -15.00 11.52 4.13
N SER A 151 -13.94 11.43 3.32
CA SER A 151 -13.96 11.93 1.95
C SER A 151 -15.03 11.23 1.10
N LEU A 152 -15.25 9.94 1.32
CA LEU A 152 -16.30 9.19 0.63
C LEU A 152 -17.70 9.66 1.04
N SER A 153 -17.93 9.85 2.35
CA SER A 153 -19.22 10.34 2.88
C SER A 153 -19.55 11.74 2.37
N ASP A 154 -18.57 12.65 2.40
CA ASP A 154 -18.73 14.02 1.89
C ASP A 154 -19.09 14.01 0.39
N THR A 155 -18.40 13.19 -0.40
CA THR A 155 -18.68 13.08 -1.85
C THR A 155 -20.02 12.43 -2.14
N LEU A 156 -20.45 11.45 -1.33
CA LEU A 156 -21.79 10.85 -1.46
C LEU A 156 -22.89 11.85 -1.13
N SER A 157 -22.70 12.68 -0.08
CA SER A 157 -23.65 13.73 0.26
C SER A 157 -23.75 14.76 -0.87
N GLU A 158 -22.62 15.27 -1.36
CA GLU A 158 -22.58 16.20 -2.49
C GLU A 158 -23.22 15.59 -3.77
N ALA A 159 -23.01 14.30 -4.04
CA ALA A 159 -23.58 13.64 -5.20
C ALA A 159 -25.09 13.43 -5.08
N ASN A 160 -25.60 13.12 -3.90
CA ASN A 160 -27.04 12.97 -3.65
C ASN A 160 -27.79 14.30 -3.79
N ASP A 161 -27.12 15.42 -3.46
CA ASP A 161 -27.72 16.75 -3.58
C ASP A 161 -27.80 17.23 -5.03
N TYR A 162 -26.88 16.78 -5.91
CA TYR A 162 -26.78 17.27 -7.29
C TYR A 162 -27.12 16.25 -8.38
N TYR A 163 -26.91 14.93 -8.15
CA TYR A 163 -27.04 13.88 -9.17
C TYR A 163 -27.63 12.59 -8.56
N ALA A 164 -28.93 12.46 -8.61
CA ALA A 164 -29.67 11.47 -7.83
C ALA A 164 -29.38 9.98 -8.08
N GLU A 165 -28.80 9.52 -9.21
CA GLU A 165 -28.76 8.06 -9.48
C GLU A 165 -27.46 7.48 -10.06
N GLU A 166 -26.64 8.23 -10.81
CA GLU A 166 -25.53 7.60 -11.57
C GLU A 166 -24.20 7.45 -10.82
N CYS A 167 -23.99 8.17 -9.71
CA CYS A 167 -22.72 8.18 -8.98
C CYS A 167 -22.60 7.05 -7.93
N ALA A 168 -23.70 6.58 -7.38
CA ALA A 168 -23.72 5.59 -6.30
C ALA A 168 -22.99 4.25 -6.65
N PRO A 169 -23.20 3.63 -7.83
CA PRO A 169 -22.53 2.36 -8.15
C PRO A 169 -21.02 2.51 -8.35
N ARG A 170 -20.55 3.67 -8.83
CA ARG A 170 -19.12 3.95 -9.00
C ARG A 170 -18.43 4.11 -7.65
N LEU A 171 -19.01 4.85 -6.73
CA LEU A 171 -18.51 5.07 -5.37
C LEU A 171 -18.53 3.78 -4.55
N SER A 172 -19.52 2.91 -4.74
CA SER A 172 -19.58 1.59 -4.13
C SER A 172 -18.38 0.70 -4.54
N ARG A 173 -17.98 0.71 -5.81
CA ARG A 173 -16.79 -0.03 -6.27
C ARG A 173 -15.50 0.50 -5.66
N ILE A 174 -15.35 1.82 -5.51
CA ILE A 174 -14.19 2.43 -4.86
C ILE A 174 -14.15 2.06 -3.38
N LYS A 175 -15.31 2.06 -2.69
CA LYS A 175 -15.43 1.59 -1.31
C LYS A 175 -15.00 0.13 -1.17
N ALA A 176 -15.48 -0.75 -2.05
CA ALA A 176 -15.09 -2.16 -2.06
C ALA A 176 -13.58 -2.34 -2.28
N GLY A 177 -12.98 -1.59 -3.21
CA GLY A 177 -11.54 -1.57 -3.43
C GLY A 177 -10.74 -1.14 -2.20
N PHE A 178 -11.24 -0.13 -1.46
CA PHE A 178 -10.59 0.29 -0.21
C PHE A 178 -10.70 -0.76 0.90
N ILE A 179 -11.86 -1.39 1.06
CA ILE A 179 -12.05 -2.46 2.06
C ILE A 179 -11.13 -3.64 1.75
N LEU A 180 -11.01 -4.03 0.47
CA LEU A 180 -10.08 -5.09 0.06
C LEU A 180 -8.63 -4.71 0.37
N MET A 181 -8.22 -3.48 0.07
CA MET A 181 -6.89 -2.97 0.41
C MET A 181 -6.63 -2.99 1.91
N LEU A 182 -7.61 -2.57 2.72
CA LEU A 182 -7.49 -2.59 4.18
C LEU A 182 -7.35 -4.03 4.70
N ALA A 183 -8.11 -4.97 4.14
CA ALA A 183 -7.99 -6.38 4.46
C ALA A 183 -6.57 -6.91 4.16
N ILE A 184 -6.00 -6.59 2.99
CA ILE A 184 -4.62 -6.95 2.64
C ILE A 184 -3.62 -6.32 3.63
N GLY A 185 -3.82 -5.07 4.04
CA GLY A 185 -2.97 -4.41 5.04
C GLY A 185 -3.01 -5.09 6.41
N VAL A 186 -4.20 -5.51 6.86
CA VAL A 186 -4.38 -6.28 8.11
C VAL A 186 -3.72 -7.66 7.99
N MET A 187 -3.85 -8.32 6.83
CA MET A 187 -3.19 -9.60 6.57
C MET A 187 -1.66 -9.47 6.60
N ALA A 188 -1.10 -8.41 6.00
CA ALA A 188 0.33 -8.11 6.10
C ALA A 188 0.79 -7.91 7.55
N LEU A 189 -0.02 -7.26 8.39
CA LEU A 189 0.25 -7.16 9.83
C LEU A 189 0.24 -8.53 10.51
N CYS A 190 -0.71 -9.40 10.18
CA CYS A 190 -0.77 -10.75 10.74
C CYS A 190 0.49 -11.56 10.38
N THR A 191 1.02 -11.44 9.16
CA THR A 191 2.24 -12.17 8.75
C THR A 191 3.47 -11.77 9.56
N LEU A 192 3.55 -10.53 10.06
CA LEU A 192 4.66 -10.09 10.91
C LEU A 192 4.75 -10.88 12.22
N PHE A 193 3.62 -11.36 12.75
CA PHE A 193 3.54 -12.07 14.03
C PHE A 193 3.45 -13.58 13.89
N THR A 194 2.81 -14.09 12.82
CA THR A 194 2.50 -15.52 12.68
C THR A 194 3.52 -16.31 11.84
N GLY A 195 4.43 -15.60 11.16
CA GLY A 195 5.47 -16.23 10.33
C GLY A 195 4.95 -16.76 8.98
N PRO A 196 5.80 -17.48 8.23
CA PRO A 196 5.54 -17.86 6.84
C PRO A 196 4.35 -18.82 6.64
N TRP A 197 3.93 -19.53 7.66
CA TRP A 197 2.75 -20.42 7.60
C TRP A 197 1.45 -19.67 7.24
N PHE A 198 1.29 -18.49 7.79
CA PHE A 198 0.12 -17.69 7.53
C PHE A 198 0.05 -17.23 6.07
N TYR A 199 1.21 -16.93 5.49
CA TYR A 199 1.32 -16.55 4.08
C TYR A 199 0.92 -17.70 3.14
N ILE A 200 1.34 -18.93 3.45
CA ILE A 200 1.02 -20.12 2.63
C ILE A 200 -0.49 -20.41 2.59
N VAL A 201 -1.21 -20.10 3.66
CA VAL A 201 -2.67 -20.31 3.73
C VAL A 201 -3.46 -19.27 2.94
N PHE A 202 -2.90 -18.07 2.71
CA PHE A 202 -3.62 -16.93 2.14
C PHE A 202 -3.24 -16.59 0.69
N VAL A 203 -2.16 -17.11 0.18
CA VAL A 203 -1.75 -16.96 -1.22
C VAL A 203 -2.17 -18.16 -2.05
#